data_0979795599ab299f2aa5589f0775ef48
#
_entry.id   0979795599ab299f2aa5589f0775ef48
#
_cell.length_a   1.000
_cell.length_b   1.000
_cell.length_c   1.000
_cell.angle_alpha   90.00
_cell.angle_beta   90.00
_cell.angle_gamma   90.00
#
_symmetry.space_group_name_H-M   'P 1'
#
loop_
_entity.id
_entity.type
_entity.pdbx_description
1 polymer ?
#
loop_
_entity_poly.entity_id
_entity_poly.type
_entity_poly.pdbx_seq_one_letter_code
_entity_poly.pdbx_strand_id
1 'polypeptide(L)'
;EEIANGTLNLDDQVHISENAWRMEGSKMFVGVNTQVSVEDLLRGIIIQSGNDASVAIAEHVAGSEEAFADMMNQYAEVLGLTDSFFMNASGLDTELYYNTMSARDLSTLARSAINKHQEFYPIYAEREFTYNDIRQTNRNSLLFRDRNVDGMKTGWTDAAGFCLVASAERDGMRLISVVMGASSEQARAIET
;
A
#
# COMPACT_ATOMS: atom_id res chain seq x y z
N GLU A 1 -9.70 -7.48 -0.26
CA GLU A 1 -10.91 -8.25 -0.57
C GLU A 1 -10.61 -9.75 -0.58
N GLU A 2 -9.56 -10.23 -1.28
CA GLU A 2 -9.29 -11.67 -1.42
C GLU A 2 -9.14 -12.38 -0.06
N ILE A 3 -8.53 -11.73 0.92
CA ILE A 3 -8.45 -12.28 2.28
C ILE A 3 -9.86 -12.29 2.94
N ALA A 4 -10.62 -11.24 2.79
CA ALA A 4 -11.97 -11.14 3.36
C ALA A 4 -12.95 -12.14 2.72
N ASN A 5 -12.75 -12.50 1.46
CA ASN A 5 -13.52 -13.51 0.75
C ASN A 5 -13.07 -14.95 1.05
N GLY A 6 -11.93 -15.13 1.73
CA GLY A 6 -11.36 -16.44 2.04
C GLY A 6 -10.67 -17.13 0.85
N THR A 7 -10.38 -16.40 -0.21
CA THR A 7 -9.61 -16.91 -1.37
C THR A 7 -8.11 -16.84 -1.14
N LEU A 8 -7.68 -16.02 -0.17
CA LEU A 8 -6.31 -15.85 0.28
C LEU A 8 -6.28 -15.87 1.81
N ASN A 9 -5.26 -16.48 2.42
CA ASN A 9 -5.08 -16.47 3.87
C ASN A 9 -3.76 -15.77 4.22
N LEU A 10 -3.68 -15.21 5.43
CA LEU A 10 -2.46 -14.54 5.90
C LEU A 10 -1.25 -15.49 5.99
N ASP A 11 -1.50 -16.77 6.29
CA ASP A 11 -0.48 -17.80 6.42
C ASP A 11 -0.04 -18.42 5.09
N ASP A 12 -0.75 -18.12 3.98
CA ASP A 12 -0.41 -18.65 2.66
C ASP A 12 1.00 -18.25 2.26
N GLN A 13 1.74 -19.21 1.69
CA GLN A 13 3.14 -19.03 1.33
C GLN A 13 3.24 -18.61 -0.15
N VAL A 14 3.72 -17.40 -0.35
CA VAL A 14 3.91 -16.82 -1.68
C VAL A 14 5.31 -17.13 -2.18
N HIS A 15 5.39 -17.75 -3.34
CA HIS A 15 6.67 -17.96 -4.02
C HIS A 15 7.20 -16.65 -4.59
N ILE A 16 8.44 -16.30 -4.26
CA ILE A 16 9.09 -15.10 -4.76
C ILE A 16 9.74 -15.37 -6.11
N SER A 17 9.16 -14.82 -7.16
CA SER A 17 9.68 -14.91 -8.52
C SER A 17 10.94 -14.07 -8.70
N GLU A 18 11.69 -14.32 -9.77
CA GLU A 18 12.81 -13.48 -10.16
C GLU A 18 12.36 -12.06 -10.54
N ASN A 19 11.16 -11.93 -11.13
CA ASN A 19 10.56 -10.63 -11.46
C ASN A 19 10.29 -9.79 -10.19
N ALA A 20 9.58 -10.35 -9.21
CA ALA A 20 9.34 -9.68 -7.94
C ALA A 20 10.65 -9.28 -7.23
N TRP A 21 11.61 -10.22 -7.15
CA TRP A 21 12.91 -9.95 -6.51
C TRP A 21 13.71 -8.83 -7.19
N ARG A 22 13.63 -8.71 -8.54
CA ARG A 22 14.34 -7.68 -9.31
C ARG A 22 13.74 -6.30 -9.23
N MET A 23 12.50 -6.16 -8.70
CA MET A 23 11.85 -4.86 -8.63
C MET A 23 12.76 -3.80 -8.02
N GLU A 24 12.74 -2.62 -8.61
CA GLU A 24 13.53 -1.48 -8.18
C GLU A 24 12.78 -0.60 -7.17
N GLY A 25 13.44 0.45 -6.67
CA GLY A 25 12.88 1.39 -5.72
C GLY A 25 12.83 0.83 -4.29
N SER A 26 11.71 1.02 -3.61
CA SER A 26 11.53 0.56 -2.22
C SER A 26 11.35 -0.94 -2.15
N LYS A 27 12.04 -1.61 -1.23
CA LYS A 27 11.99 -3.08 -1.06
C LYS A 27 11.81 -3.49 0.39
N MET A 28 11.12 -4.62 0.62
CA MET A 28 11.20 -5.33 1.89
C MET A 28 12.37 -6.33 1.92
N PHE A 29 13.07 -6.51 0.79
CA PHE A 29 14.22 -7.39 0.60
C PHE A 29 13.86 -8.89 0.64
N VAL A 30 12.83 -9.28 -0.10
CA VAL A 30 12.50 -10.69 -0.32
C VAL A 30 13.63 -11.43 -1.05
N GLY A 31 13.82 -12.71 -0.74
CA GLY A 31 14.80 -13.56 -1.42
C GLY A 31 14.20 -14.26 -2.65
N VAL A 32 14.91 -14.27 -3.78
CA VAL A 32 14.48 -15.01 -4.98
C VAL A 32 14.33 -16.51 -4.68
N ASN A 33 13.29 -17.13 -5.21
CA ASN A 33 12.96 -18.55 -5.01
C ASN A 33 12.72 -18.95 -3.54
N THR A 34 12.42 -17.99 -2.66
CA THR A 34 11.97 -18.26 -1.30
C THR A 34 10.43 -18.25 -1.21
N GLN A 35 9.93 -18.67 -0.06
CA GLN A 35 8.51 -18.55 0.31
C GLN A 35 8.37 -17.50 1.39
N VAL A 36 7.38 -16.63 1.26
CA VAL A 36 7.08 -15.55 2.23
C VAL A 36 5.60 -15.55 2.52
N SER A 37 5.22 -15.39 3.78
CA SER A 37 3.80 -15.33 4.15
C SER A 37 3.11 -14.09 3.55
N VAL A 38 1.83 -14.21 3.22
CA VAL A 38 1.00 -13.07 2.82
C VAL A 38 1.05 -11.98 3.89
N GLU A 39 1.03 -12.35 5.16
CA GLU A 39 1.10 -11.41 6.29
C GLU A 39 2.39 -10.57 6.27
N ASP A 40 3.55 -11.20 6.06
CA ASP A 40 4.83 -10.49 5.99
C ASP A 40 4.89 -9.59 4.74
N LEU A 41 4.40 -10.07 3.59
CA LEU A 41 4.34 -9.26 2.37
C LEU A 41 3.43 -8.04 2.56
N LEU A 42 2.28 -8.17 3.23
CA LEU A 42 1.41 -7.02 3.54
C LEU A 42 2.12 -6.01 4.44
N ARG A 43 2.86 -6.44 5.48
CA ARG A 43 3.69 -5.54 6.28
C ARG A 43 4.75 -4.86 5.43
N GLY A 44 5.43 -5.60 4.57
CA GLY A 44 6.41 -5.05 3.63
C GLY A 44 5.82 -3.98 2.72
N ILE A 45 4.61 -4.19 2.19
CA ILE A 45 3.88 -3.23 1.35
C ILE A 45 3.48 -1.99 2.16
N ILE A 46 2.86 -2.18 3.31
CA ILE A 46 2.27 -1.09 4.09
C ILE A 46 3.35 -0.24 4.77
N ILE A 47 4.29 -0.87 5.45
CA ILE A 47 5.30 -0.21 6.29
C ILE A 47 6.43 0.35 5.43
N GLN A 48 7.02 -0.49 4.58
CA GLN A 48 8.21 -0.15 3.79
C GLN A 48 7.88 0.33 2.37
N SER A 49 6.64 0.12 1.91
CA SER A 49 6.28 0.38 0.51
C SER A 49 7.05 -0.53 -0.46
N GLY A 50 7.22 -1.82 -0.10
CA GLY A 50 8.03 -2.78 -0.85
C GLY A 50 7.41 -3.10 -2.22
N ASN A 51 8.07 -2.68 -3.30
CA ASN A 51 7.63 -2.99 -4.67
C ASN A 51 7.80 -4.49 -4.96
N ASP A 52 8.86 -5.09 -4.44
CA ASP A 52 9.11 -6.53 -4.50
C ASP A 52 7.98 -7.35 -3.86
N ALA A 53 7.49 -6.91 -2.71
CA ALA A 53 6.35 -7.53 -2.03
C ALA A 53 5.04 -7.30 -2.80
N SER A 54 4.83 -6.12 -3.39
CA SER A 54 3.63 -5.80 -4.17
C SER A 54 3.50 -6.70 -5.39
N VAL A 55 4.60 -6.87 -6.14
CA VAL A 55 4.63 -7.74 -7.33
C VAL A 55 4.48 -9.20 -6.92
N ALA A 56 5.12 -9.65 -5.84
CA ALA A 56 4.99 -11.02 -5.36
C ALA A 56 3.51 -11.39 -5.02
N ILE A 57 2.79 -10.50 -4.32
CA ILE A 57 1.37 -10.71 -4.05
C ILE A 57 0.54 -10.67 -5.34
N ALA A 58 0.82 -9.74 -6.25
CA ALA A 58 0.09 -9.62 -7.51
C ALA A 58 0.20 -10.90 -8.35
N GLU A 59 1.41 -11.43 -8.50
CA GLU A 59 1.64 -12.69 -9.22
C GLU A 59 0.97 -13.88 -8.54
N HIS A 60 0.99 -13.92 -7.21
CA HIS A 60 0.35 -15.01 -6.44
C HIS A 60 -1.17 -15.00 -6.58
N VAL A 61 -1.80 -13.83 -6.50
CA VAL A 61 -3.26 -13.68 -6.51
C VAL A 61 -3.83 -13.83 -7.92
N ALA A 62 -3.19 -13.19 -8.91
CA ALA A 62 -3.75 -13.07 -10.26
C ALA A 62 -2.93 -13.79 -11.33
N GLY A 63 -1.78 -14.38 -10.98
CA GLY A 63 -0.88 -15.05 -11.93
C GLY A 63 0.07 -14.12 -12.68
N SER A 64 -0.23 -12.82 -12.74
CA SER A 64 0.67 -11.77 -13.26
C SER A 64 0.33 -10.42 -12.68
N GLU A 65 1.28 -9.47 -12.75
CA GLU A 65 1.06 -8.10 -12.30
C GLU A 65 -0.01 -7.38 -13.16
N GLU A 66 -0.05 -7.64 -14.48
CA GLU A 66 -1.06 -7.08 -15.38
C GLU A 66 -2.47 -7.55 -15.01
N ALA A 67 -2.65 -8.86 -14.80
CA ALA A 67 -3.94 -9.40 -14.38
C ALA A 67 -4.37 -8.85 -13.02
N PHE A 68 -3.42 -8.61 -12.11
CA PHE A 68 -3.71 -7.98 -10.84
C PHE A 68 -4.11 -6.50 -11.00
N ALA A 69 -3.47 -5.75 -11.89
CA ALA A 69 -3.87 -4.38 -12.22
C ALA A 69 -5.30 -4.33 -12.80
N ASP A 70 -5.67 -5.29 -13.64
CA ASP A 70 -7.04 -5.42 -14.13
C ASP A 70 -8.03 -5.70 -12.98
N MET A 71 -7.69 -6.53 -12.01
CA MET A 71 -8.49 -6.74 -10.79
C MET A 71 -8.62 -5.44 -9.98
N MET A 72 -7.54 -4.68 -9.82
CA MET A 72 -7.56 -3.38 -9.13
C MET A 72 -8.52 -2.40 -9.84
N ASN A 73 -8.50 -2.35 -11.16
CA ASN A 73 -9.41 -1.50 -11.94
C ASN A 73 -10.87 -1.94 -11.82
N GLN A 74 -11.16 -3.23 -11.84
CA GLN A 74 -12.52 -3.75 -11.57
C GLN A 74 -13.00 -3.34 -10.17
N TYR A 75 -12.13 -3.41 -9.17
CA TYR A 75 -12.43 -2.94 -7.82
C TYR A 75 -12.67 -1.43 -7.76
N ALA A 76 -11.87 -0.65 -8.50
CA ALA A 76 -12.09 0.79 -8.62
C ALA A 76 -13.49 1.11 -9.15
N GLU A 77 -13.96 0.39 -10.18
CA GLU A 77 -15.32 0.51 -10.69
C GLU A 77 -16.38 0.19 -9.63
N VAL A 78 -16.24 -0.92 -8.90
CA VAL A 78 -17.16 -1.33 -7.83
C VAL A 78 -17.23 -0.29 -6.70
N LEU A 79 -16.12 0.38 -6.40
CA LEU A 79 -16.03 1.43 -5.39
C LEU A 79 -16.44 2.81 -5.92
N GLY A 80 -16.67 2.96 -7.22
CA GLY A 80 -17.01 4.22 -7.87
C GLY A 80 -15.83 5.20 -7.94
N LEU A 81 -14.61 4.70 -8.08
CA LEU A 81 -13.38 5.50 -8.23
C LEU A 81 -13.24 5.94 -9.70
N THR A 82 -13.96 6.99 -10.09
CA THR A 82 -14.11 7.38 -11.51
C THR A 82 -12.89 8.12 -12.09
N ASP A 83 -12.02 8.62 -11.23
CA ASP A 83 -10.81 9.38 -11.60
C ASP A 83 -9.53 8.60 -11.24
N SER A 84 -9.63 7.26 -11.25
CA SER A 84 -8.51 6.37 -10.88
C SER A 84 -8.29 5.31 -11.94
N PHE A 85 -7.02 5.01 -12.21
CA PHE A 85 -6.63 3.92 -13.10
C PHE A 85 -5.29 3.33 -12.67
N PHE A 86 -5.21 2.01 -12.61
CA PHE A 86 -4.05 1.26 -12.16
C PHE A 86 -3.41 0.50 -13.32
N MET A 87 -2.10 0.68 -13.49
CA MET A 87 -1.30 0.00 -14.51
C MET A 87 -0.43 -1.11 -13.92
N ASN A 88 -0.15 -1.05 -12.61
CA ASN A 88 0.68 -2.02 -11.91
C ASN A 88 0.34 -2.04 -10.40
N ALA A 89 0.91 -3.01 -9.69
CA ALA A 89 0.66 -3.22 -8.26
C ALA A 89 1.49 -2.32 -7.34
N SER A 90 2.61 -1.78 -7.83
CA SER A 90 3.58 -1.05 -7.01
C SER A 90 3.35 0.46 -6.99
N GLY A 91 2.69 1.00 -8.02
CA GLY A 91 2.54 2.44 -8.22
C GLY A 91 3.76 3.11 -8.86
N LEU A 92 4.78 2.35 -9.28
CA LEU A 92 5.92 2.91 -10.00
C LEU A 92 5.49 3.41 -11.38
N ASP A 93 6.00 4.59 -11.74
CA ASP A 93 5.84 5.13 -13.07
C ASP A 93 6.67 4.32 -14.07
N THR A 94 6.15 4.14 -15.27
CA THR A 94 6.89 3.61 -16.42
C THR A 94 7.08 4.71 -17.44
N GLU A 95 7.96 4.50 -18.43
CA GLU A 95 8.18 5.49 -19.49
C GLU A 95 6.91 5.82 -20.32
N LEU A 96 5.96 4.91 -20.37
CA LEU A 96 4.77 4.99 -21.22
C LEU A 96 3.46 5.18 -20.45
N TYR A 97 3.38 4.80 -19.17
CA TYR A 97 2.14 4.73 -18.43
C TYR A 97 2.31 5.16 -16.97
N TYR A 98 1.25 5.76 -16.44
CA TYR A 98 1.17 6.22 -15.05
C TYR A 98 -0.05 5.63 -14.35
N ASN A 99 0.11 5.27 -13.08
CA ASN A 99 -1.03 5.07 -12.21
C ASN A 99 -1.64 6.44 -11.87
N THR A 100 -2.95 6.56 -11.93
CA THR A 100 -3.63 7.83 -11.64
C THR A 100 -4.69 7.63 -10.57
N MET A 101 -4.77 8.58 -9.63
CA MET A 101 -5.84 8.64 -8.64
C MET A 101 -6.15 10.10 -8.29
N SER A 102 -7.42 10.39 -8.04
CA SER A 102 -7.81 11.66 -7.45
C SER A 102 -7.77 11.60 -5.91
N ALA A 103 -7.63 12.75 -5.25
CA ALA A 103 -7.72 12.82 -3.78
C ALA A 103 -9.08 12.34 -3.27
N ARG A 104 -10.16 12.56 -4.03
CA ARG A 104 -11.50 12.07 -3.72
C ARG A 104 -11.56 10.54 -3.74
N ASP A 105 -11.01 9.93 -4.77
CA ASP A 105 -11.00 8.47 -4.90
C ASP A 105 -10.14 7.83 -3.84
N LEU A 106 -8.96 8.40 -3.54
CA LEU A 106 -8.12 7.96 -2.42
C LEU A 106 -8.86 8.01 -1.09
N SER A 107 -9.65 9.06 -0.82
CA SER A 107 -10.45 9.15 0.40
C SER A 107 -11.57 8.10 0.44
N THR A 108 -12.17 7.80 -0.70
CA THR A 108 -13.20 6.76 -0.84
C THR A 108 -12.61 5.37 -0.61
N LEU A 109 -11.45 5.09 -1.21
CA LEU A 109 -10.72 3.83 -1.02
C LEU A 109 -10.30 3.65 0.45
N ALA A 110 -9.74 4.69 1.07
CA ALA A 110 -9.34 4.69 2.48
C ALA A 110 -10.53 4.39 3.40
N ARG A 111 -11.65 5.08 3.19
CA ARG A 111 -12.90 4.83 3.94
C ARG A 111 -13.40 3.40 3.76
N SER A 112 -13.32 2.85 2.55
CA SER A 112 -13.70 1.46 2.29
C SER A 112 -12.81 0.49 3.05
N ALA A 113 -11.48 0.69 3.00
CA ALA A 113 -10.53 -0.15 3.72
C ALA A 113 -10.77 -0.14 5.24
N ILE A 114 -10.97 1.05 5.83
CA ILE A 114 -11.26 1.20 7.26
C ILE A 114 -12.57 0.49 7.65
N ASN A 115 -13.63 0.66 6.88
CA ASN A 115 -14.95 0.15 7.26
C ASN A 115 -15.13 -1.35 6.97
N LYS A 116 -14.55 -1.85 5.88
CA LYS A 116 -14.77 -3.23 5.43
C LYS A 116 -13.70 -4.21 5.90
N HIS A 117 -12.51 -3.72 6.25
CA HIS A 117 -11.34 -4.55 6.54
C HIS A 117 -10.72 -4.21 7.90
N GLN A 118 -11.56 -4.00 8.91
CA GLN A 118 -11.16 -3.59 10.26
C GLN A 118 -10.17 -4.56 10.91
N GLU A 119 -10.26 -5.84 10.61
CA GLU A 119 -9.37 -6.88 11.16
C GLU A 119 -7.92 -6.74 10.66
N PHE A 120 -7.70 -6.21 9.45
CA PHE A 120 -6.36 -5.99 8.87
C PHE A 120 -5.87 -4.56 9.04
N TYR A 121 -6.76 -3.64 9.38
CA TYR A 121 -6.44 -2.22 9.50
C TYR A 121 -5.33 -1.90 10.51
N PRO A 122 -5.20 -2.62 11.65
CA PRO A 122 -4.13 -2.38 12.63
C PRO A 122 -2.72 -2.42 12.07
N ILE A 123 -2.46 -3.14 10.95
CA ILE A 123 -1.15 -3.19 10.29
C ILE A 123 -0.69 -1.78 9.86
N TYR A 124 -1.62 -0.89 9.48
CA TYR A 124 -1.29 0.47 9.08
C TYR A 124 -0.72 1.33 10.22
N ALA A 125 -1.03 0.99 11.47
CA ALA A 125 -0.53 1.65 12.66
C ALA A 125 0.82 1.09 13.15
N GLU A 126 1.30 -0.03 12.61
CA GLU A 126 2.58 -0.60 12.96
C GLU A 126 3.72 0.36 12.59
N ARG A 127 4.54 0.69 13.58
CA ARG A 127 5.62 1.67 13.41
C ARG A 127 6.86 1.10 12.77
N GLU A 128 7.08 -0.20 12.92
CA GLU A 128 8.24 -0.91 12.42
C GLU A 128 7.93 -2.38 12.19
N PHE A 129 8.70 -2.99 11.33
CA PHE A 129 8.63 -4.39 10.96
C PHE A 129 10.06 -4.91 10.74
N THR A 130 10.33 -6.14 11.13
CA THR A 130 11.64 -6.76 10.91
C THR A 130 11.45 -7.98 10.04
N TYR A 131 12.14 -8.02 8.91
CA TYR A 131 12.16 -9.14 7.99
C TYR A 131 13.60 -9.49 7.62
N ASN A 132 13.99 -10.76 7.66
CA ASN A 132 15.36 -11.23 7.42
C ASN A 132 16.42 -10.42 8.19
N ASP A 133 16.20 -10.18 9.48
CA ASP A 133 17.04 -9.36 10.35
C ASP A 133 17.20 -7.88 9.91
N ILE A 134 16.43 -7.43 8.92
CA ILE A 134 16.38 -6.05 8.47
C ILE A 134 15.20 -5.34 9.13
N ARG A 135 15.50 -4.42 10.05
CA ARG A 135 14.50 -3.56 10.66
C ARG A 135 14.10 -2.45 9.71
N GLN A 136 12.81 -2.32 9.47
CA GLN A 136 12.20 -1.37 8.54
C GLN A 136 11.20 -0.49 9.31
N THR A 137 11.30 0.82 9.13
CA THR A 137 10.47 1.80 9.83
C THR A 137 9.34 2.27 8.91
N ASN A 138 8.14 2.43 9.46
CA ASN A 138 7.00 2.93 8.69
C ASN A 138 7.28 4.34 8.16
N ARG A 139 7.04 4.54 6.87
CA ARG A 139 7.29 5.81 6.18
C ARG A 139 6.29 6.90 6.53
N ASN A 140 5.17 6.56 7.17
CA ASN A 140 4.23 7.54 7.72
C ASN A 140 4.75 8.13 9.03
N SER A 141 5.45 9.25 8.94
CA SER A 141 6.05 9.92 10.11
C SER A 141 5.02 10.43 11.12
N LEU A 142 3.75 10.57 10.75
CA LEU A 142 2.70 11.03 11.67
C LEU A 142 2.40 10.00 12.76
N LEU A 143 2.59 8.70 12.49
CA LEU A 143 2.47 7.64 13.51
C LEU A 143 3.40 7.83 14.71
N PHE A 144 4.49 8.58 14.54
CA PHE A 144 5.47 8.87 15.61
C PHE A 144 5.22 10.22 16.28
N ARG A 145 4.36 11.07 15.71
CA ARG A 145 4.11 12.45 16.18
C ARG A 145 2.78 12.61 16.89
N ASP A 146 1.74 11.87 16.44
CA ASP A 146 0.40 11.94 17.04
C ASP A 146 -0.11 10.51 17.31
N ARG A 147 -0.49 10.27 18.57
CA ARG A 147 -1.01 8.99 19.03
C ARG A 147 -2.40 8.64 18.47
N ASN A 148 -3.12 9.63 17.94
CA ASN A 148 -4.43 9.41 17.37
C ASN A 148 -4.35 8.98 15.90
N VAL A 149 -3.18 9.15 15.24
CA VAL A 149 -2.95 8.68 13.87
C VAL A 149 -2.73 7.17 13.89
N ASP A 150 -3.50 6.46 13.06
CA ASP A 150 -3.50 5.00 12.97
C ASP A 150 -3.36 4.44 11.54
N GLY A 151 -3.03 5.30 10.60
CA GLY A 151 -2.81 4.94 9.18
C GLY A 151 -2.46 6.17 8.35
N MET A 152 -2.35 6.04 7.06
CA MET A 152 -2.44 4.84 6.26
C MET A 152 -1.15 4.65 5.44
N LYS A 153 -1.07 5.34 4.28
CA LYS A 153 -0.05 5.04 3.28
C LYS A 153 0.57 6.30 2.69
N THR A 154 1.88 6.27 2.57
CA THR A 154 2.67 7.27 1.83
C THR A 154 2.90 6.81 0.41
N GLY A 155 3.08 7.76 -0.51
CA GLY A 155 3.51 7.53 -1.87
C GLY A 155 4.50 8.61 -2.32
N TRP A 156 5.35 8.24 -3.27
CA TRP A 156 6.23 9.19 -3.94
C TRP A 156 6.67 8.64 -5.29
N THR A 157 6.53 9.45 -6.32
CA THR A 157 7.21 9.32 -7.61
C THR A 157 7.62 10.71 -8.08
N ASP A 158 8.50 10.79 -9.08
CA ASP A 158 8.91 12.08 -9.64
C ASP A 158 7.71 12.86 -10.20
N ALA A 159 6.75 12.17 -10.80
CA ALA A 159 5.54 12.78 -11.37
C ALA A 159 4.52 13.18 -10.29
N ALA A 160 4.32 12.34 -9.27
CA ALA A 160 3.28 12.56 -8.26
C ALA A 160 3.70 13.48 -7.11
N GLY A 161 5.00 13.67 -6.88
CA GLY A 161 5.50 14.33 -5.67
C GLY A 161 5.25 13.49 -4.40
N PHE A 162 5.37 14.12 -3.24
CA PHE A 162 5.15 13.42 -1.96
C PHE A 162 3.66 13.40 -1.59
N CYS A 163 3.10 12.19 -1.48
CA CYS A 163 1.69 11.94 -1.20
C CYS A 163 1.51 11.21 0.14
N LEU A 164 0.38 11.46 0.81
CA LEU A 164 -0.03 10.78 2.04
C LEU A 164 -1.54 10.69 2.12
N VAL A 165 -2.03 9.49 2.37
CA VAL A 165 -3.35 9.28 2.93
C VAL A 165 -3.15 8.99 4.41
N ALA A 166 -3.72 9.81 5.28
CA ALA A 166 -3.66 9.63 6.73
C ALA A 166 -5.05 9.41 7.31
N SER A 167 -5.11 8.66 8.39
CA SER A 167 -6.31 8.49 9.22
C SER A 167 -5.96 8.72 10.68
N ALA A 168 -6.87 9.35 11.38
CA ALA A 168 -6.76 9.56 12.82
C ALA A 168 -8.14 9.42 13.47
N GLU A 169 -8.17 8.88 14.69
CA GLU A 169 -9.38 8.78 15.49
C GLU A 169 -9.18 9.40 16.87
N ARG A 170 -10.10 10.28 17.25
CA ARG A 170 -10.11 10.90 18.56
C ARG A 170 -11.55 11.11 19.03
N ASP A 171 -11.83 10.72 20.28
CA ASP A 171 -13.13 10.89 20.94
C ASP A 171 -14.29 10.31 20.10
N GLY A 172 -14.07 9.18 19.43
CA GLY A 172 -15.05 8.52 18.57
C GLY A 172 -15.28 9.17 17.21
N MET A 173 -14.52 10.21 16.87
CA MET A 173 -14.54 10.84 15.55
C MET A 173 -13.31 10.43 14.76
N ARG A 174 -13.51 9.84 13.57
CA ARG A 174 -12.47 9.49 12.62
C ARG A 174 -12.42 10.49 11.47
N LEU A 175 -11.21 10.90 11.14
CA LEU A 175 -10.94 11.76 9.98
C LEU A 175 -9.96 11.05 9.03
N ILE A 176 -10.13 11.31 7.73
CA ILE A 176 -9.20 10.91 6.69
C ILE A 176 -8.72 12.19 5.99
N SER A 177 -7.40 12.34 5.89
CA SER A 177 -6.75 13.41 5.14
C SER A 177 -6.02 12.84 3.95
N VAL A 178 -6.08 13.53 2.81
CA VAL A 178 -5.35 13.16 1.59
C VAL A 178 -4.56 14.37 1.12
N VAL A 179 -3.23 14.25 1.14
CA VAL A 179 -2.29 15.24 0.63
C VAL A 179 -1.57 14.64 -0.57
N MET A 180 -1.54 15.37 -1.68
CA MET A 180 -0.89 14.96 -2.94
C MET A 180 0.02 16.06 -3.46
N GLY A 181 1.14 15.69 -4.08
CA GLY A 181 2.01 16.64 -4.74
C GLY A 181 2.82 17.56 -3.82
N ALA A 182 2.99 17.21 -2.56
CA ALA A 182 3.81 18.01 -1.65
C ALA A 182 5.30 18.01 -2.09
N SER A 183 6.02 19.07 -1.76
CA SER A 183 7.40 19.27 -2.19
C SER A 183 8.43 18.43 -1.41
N SER A 184 8.04 17.88 -0.26
CA SER A 184 8.91 17.06 0.61
C SER A 184 8.09 16.18 1.55
N GLU A 185 8.75 15.19 2.17
CA GLU A 185 8.17 14.40 3.26
C GLU A 185 7.70 15.25 4.43
N GLN A 186 8.46 16.30 4.75
CA GLN A 186 8.11 17.21 5.84
C GLN A 186 6.88 18.06 5.47
N ALA A 187 6.85 18.60 4.25
CA ALA A 187 5.71 19.39 3.77
C ALA A 187 4.43 18.56 3.80
N ARG A 188 4.45 17.37 3.23
CA ARG A 188 3.32 16.43 3.23
C ARG A 188 2.80 16.13 4.65
N ALA A 189 3.70 15.98 5.63
CA ALA A 189 3.31 15.72 7.01
C ALA A 189 2.78 16.94 7.77
N ILE A 190 3.10 18.16 7.31
CA ILE A 190 2.59 19.42 7.88
C ILE A 190 1.21 19.76 7.29
N GLU A 191 1.02 19.47 6.00
CA GLU A 191 -0.21 19.75 5.27
C GLU A 191 -1.34 18.76 5.60
N THR A 192 -1.00 17.61 6.22
CA THR A 192 -1.96 16.60 6.67
C THR A 192 -2.60 16.98 7.99
#